data_2111e1b53e89626feecfd4172a31c85b
#
_entry.id   2111e1b53e89626feecfd4172a31c85b
#
_cell.length_a   1.000
_cell.length_b   1.000
_cell.length_c   1.000
_cell.angle_alpha   90.00
_cell.angle_beta   90.00
_cell.angle_gamma   90.00
#
_symmetry.space_group_name_H-M   'P 1'
#
loop_
_entity.id
_entity.type
_entity.pdbx_description
1 polymer ?
#
loop_
_entity_poly.entity_id
_entity_poly.type
_entity_poly.pdbx_seq_one_letter_code
_entity_poly.pdbx_strand_id
1 'polypeptide(L)'
;IATLGLTGDGVGLNYHYGLFRQRFVDNQQRAVPDEWLGEQDILVDDDRSYTVEFGDFAVTSKLVDIDVPGYGQPTKNRLRLFDLASVDDGLVPGSSIDFDKTEIAKNLTLFLYPDDSDEQGRLLRIYQEYFMVSNAAQLLIDEAIERGSNLHDLADYAVVQINDTHPTMVIPELIRLLTTEHGIEFDEAVTIVRSMVAYTNHTILAEALEKWPLTSLKKVSPAIADIIVKLDEIAKAEHDDPRVAIIDEYDTVHMAHMDIHFGFSINGVAA
;
A
#
# COMPACT_ATOMS: atom_id res chain seq x y z
N ILE A 1 -7.72 9.51 17.78
CA ILE A 1 -8.96 9.02 17.15
C ILE A 1 -9.69 8.11 18.13
N ALA A 2 -9.05 7.05 18.67
CA ALA A 2 -9.65 6.13 19.63
C ALA A 2 -10.14 6.84 20.90
N THR A 3 -9.36 7.79 21.45
CA THR A 3 -9.75 8.57 22.64
C THR A 3 -11.01 9.41 22.41
N LEU A 4 -11.21 9.89 21.20
CA LEU A 4 -12.40 10.66 20.82
C LEU A 4 -13.61 9.77 20.45
N GLY A 5 -13.45 8.45 20.44
CA GLY A 5 -14.49 7.51 20.03
C GLY A 5 -14.81 7.56 18.55
N LEU A 6 -13.88 8.05 17.73
CA LEU A 6 -14.02 8.10 16.28
C LEU A 6 -13.57 6.76 15.66
N THR A 7 -14.22 6.35 14.60
CA THR A 7 -13.83 5.18 13.82
C THR A 7 -12.66 5.53 12.90
N GLY A 8 -11.62 4.69 12.90
CA GLY A 8 -10.50 4.85 12.00
C GLY A 8 -9.43 3.80 12.29
N ASP A 9 -9.22 2.91 11.33
CA ASP A 9 -8.20 1.87 11.42
C ASP A 9 -6.99 2.24 10.56
N GLY A 10 -5.78 1.93 11.05
CA GLY A 10 -4.58 1.95 10.23
C GLY A 10 -4.44 0.62 9.48
N VAL A 11 -3.95 0.66 8.25
CA VAL A 11 -3.66 -0.56 7.47
C VAL A 11 -2.22 -0.53 6.99
N GLY A 12 -1.52 -1.64 7.11
CA GLY A 12 -0.13 -1.79 6.70
C GLY A 12 0.30 -3.24 6.56
N LEU A 13 1.60 -3.49 6.62
CA LEU A 13 2.17 -4.83 6.56
C LEU A 13 2.82 -5.21 7.89
N ASN A 14 2.72 -6.49 8.24
CA ASN A 14 3.44 -7.07 9.37
C ASN A 14 4.85 -7.44 8.92
N TYR A 15 5.79 -6.50 9.03
CA TYR A 15 7.17 -6.77 8.68
C TYR A 15 7.88 -7.56 9.79
N HIS A 16 8.56 -8.67 9.43
CA HIS A 16 9.32 -9.48 10.37
C HIS A 16 10.56 -8.74 10.88
N TYR A 17 11.17 -7.93 10.01
CA TYR A 17 12.33 -7.10 10.33
C TYR A 17 11.99 -5.62 10.08
N GLY A 18 12.10 -4.81 11.12
CA GLY A 18 11.84 -3.37 11.07
C GLY A 18 13.02 -2.57 10.52
N LEU A 19 13.43 -1.52 11.24
CA LEU A 19 14.66 -0.80 10.94
C LEU A 19 15.87 -1.67 11.30
N PHE A 20 16.99 -1.41 10.62
CA PHE A 20 18.21 -2.17 10.84
C PHE A 20 18.84 -1.86 12.20
N ARG A 21 19.36 -2.90 12.87
CA ARG A 21 20.25 -2.72 14.01
C ARG A 21 21.64 -2.37 13.50
N GLN A 22 22.20 -1.27 13.95
CA GLN A 22 23.54 -0.82 13.56
C GLN A 22 24.60 -1.47 14.46
N ARG A 23 25.63 -2.05 13.85
CA ARG A 23 26.79 -2.62 14.54
C ARG A 23 28.08 -2.09 13.96
N PHE A 24 29.13 -2.04 14.79
CA PHE A 24 30.49 -1.74 14.33
C PHE A 24 31.33 -3.03 14.38
N VAL A 25 31.83 -3.41 13.22
CA VAL A 25 32.71 -4.58 13.05
C VAL A 25 33.95 -4.11 12.26
N ASP A 26 35.14 -4.33 12.80
CA ASP A 26 36.40 -3.90 12.18
C ASP A 26 36.44 -2.41 11.79
N ASN A 27 35.92 -1.55 12.67
CA ASN A 27 35.74 -0.11 12.45
C ASN A 27 34.82 0.29 11.28
N GLN A 28 34.01 -0.62 10.80
CA GLN A 28 32.98 -0.37 9.77
C GLN A 28 31.60 -0.50 10.37
N GLN A 29 30.72 0.42 10.01
CA GLN A 29 29.30 0.32 10.34
C GLN A 29 28.64 -0.76 9.47
N ARG A 30 27.89 -1.64 10.08
CA ARG A 30 27.12 -2.68 9.40
C ARG A 30 25.67 -2.69 9.88
N ALA A 31 24.74 -2.79 8.96
CA ALA A 31 23.35 -3.05 9.24
C ALA A 31 23.12 -4.56 9.38
N VAL A 32 22.40 -4.96 10.41
CA VAL A 32 21.98 -6.35 10.63
C VAL A 32 20.47 -6.37 10.87
N PRO A 33 19.79 -7.52 10.63
CA PRO A 33 18.36 -7.66 10.87
C PRO A 33 17.98 -7.31 12.31
N ASP A 34 16.81 -6.69 12.49
CA ASP A 34 16.23 -6.33 13.78
C ASP A 34 14.82 -6.92 13.90
N GLU A 35 14.71 -8.03 14.64
CA GLU A 35 13.45 -8.70 14.97
C GLU A 35 12.69 -7.85 16.01
N TRP A 36 12.06 -6.79 15.56
CA TRP A 36 11.50 -5.76 16.43
C TRP A 36 10.16 -6.15 17.09
N LEU A 37 9.37 -7.01 16.44
CA LEU A 37 8.08 -7.45 16.99
C LEU A 37 8.24 -8.66 17.92
N GLY A 38 9.21 -9.57 17.67
CA GLY A 38 9.48 -10.73 18.48
C GLY A 38 8.22 -11.55 18.82
N GLU A 39 8.27 -12.33 19.92
CA GLU A 39 7.11 -13.00 20.52
C GLU A 39 6.31 -12.01 21.39
N GLN A 40 5.69 -11.00 20.77
CA GLN A 40 4.91 -10.02 21.53
C GLN A 40 3.44 -10.43 21.55
N ASP A 41 2.88 -10.52 22.77
CA ASP A 41 1.45 -10.78 23.03
C ASP A 41 0.50 -9.65 22.56
N ILE A 42 0.99 -8.69 21.77
CA ILE A 42 0.20 -7.55 21.28
C ILE A 42 -0.51 -7.82 19.95
N LEU A 43 -0.06 -8.85 19.22
CA LEU A 43 -0.67 -9.25 17.95
C LEU A 43 -1.89 -10.12 18.23
N VAL A 44 -2.99 -9.79 17.58
CA VAL A 44 -4.24 -10.54 17.65
C VAL A 44 -4.53 -11.10 16.25
N ASP A 45 -4.59 -12.41 16.13
CA ASP A 45 -4.92 -13.07 14.87
C ASP A 45 -6.35 -12.71 14.45
N ASP A 46 -6.53 -12.41 13.17
CA ASP A 46 -7.83 -12.29 12.50
C ASP A 46 -7.95 -13.41 11.45
N ASP A 47 -9.12 -14.05 11.36
CA ASP A 47 -9.34 -15.18 10.44
C ASP A 47 -9.40 -14.77 8.96
N ARG A 48 -9.37 -13.46 8.64
CA ARG A 48 -9.42 -12.97 7.27
C ARG A 48 -8.12 -13.26 6.54
N SER A 49 -8.30 -13.67 5.30
CA SER A 49 -7.21 -14.03 4.38
C SER A 49 -7.63 -13.63 2.97
N TYR A 50 -6.73 -13.02 2.24
CA TYR A 50 -6.97 -12.58 0.87
C TYR A 50 -5.95 -13.17 -0.08
N THR A 51 -6.36 -13.34 -1.34
CA THR A 51 -5.45 -13.65 -2.44
C THR A 51 -5.11 -12.37 -3.17
N VAL A 52 -3.81 -12.11 -3.35
CA VAL A 52 -3.30 -11.02 -4.17
C VAL A 52 -2.71 -11.60 -5.44
N GLU A 53 -3.28 -11.21 -6.58
CA GLU A 53 -2.83 -11.64 -7.90
C GLU A 53 -1.82 -10.64 -8.44
N PHE A 54 -0.64 -11.14 -8.80
CA PHE A 54 0.38 -10.45 -9.55
C PHE A 54 0.32 -10.85 -11.04
N GLY A 55 1.25 -10.37 -11.84
CA GLY A 55 1.23 -10.61 -13.29
C GLY A 55 1.23 -12.08 -13.71
N ASP A 56 2.00 -12.93 -13.03
CA ASP A 56 2.23 -14.32 -13.37
C ASP A 56 2.11 -15.32 -12.21
N PHE A 57 1.81 -14.82 -10.99
CA PHE A 57 1.59 -15.63 -9.80
C PHE A 57 0.63 -14.95 -8.83
N ALA A 58 0.18 -15.70 -7.83
CA ALA A 58 -0.63 -15.18 -6.74
C ALA A 58 -0.06 -15.60 -5.39
N VAL A 59 -0.34 -14.82 -4.36
CA VAL A 59 0.02 -15.13 -2.98
C VAL A 59 -1.20 -14.99 -2.06
N THR A 60 -1.14 -15.64 -0.92
CA THR A 60 -2.18 -15.54 0.11
C THR A 60 -1.64 -14.73 1.28
N SER A 61 -2.46 -13.83 1.80
CA SER A 61 -2.18 -13.07 3.02
C SER A 61 -2.84 -13.71 4.24
N LYS A 62 -2.35 -13.35 5.41
CA LYS A 62 -3.02 -13.48 6.72
C LYS A 62 -3.09 -12.10 7.36
N LEU A 63 -4.05 -11.87 8.23
CA LEU A 63 -4.25 -10.61 8.91
C LEU A 63 -3.95 -10.75 10.40
N VAL A 64 -3.18 -9.81 10.94
CA VAL A 64 -2.96 -9.65 12.38
C VAL A 64 -3.29 -8.21 12.77
N ASP A 65 -3.94 -8.05 13.91
CA ASP A 65 -4.35 -6.75 14.41
C ASP A 65 -3.54 -6.34 15.64
N ILE A 66 -3.31 -5.05 15.79
CA ILE A 66 -2.86 -4.43 17.05
C ILE A 66 -3.97 -3.51 17.53
N ASP A 67 -4.47 -3.75 18.74
CA ASP A 67 -5.47 -2.89 19.35
C ASP A 67 -4.82 -1.58 19.82
N VAL A 68 -5.40 -0.45 19.43
CA VAL A 68 -5.00 0.91 19.83
C VAL A 68 -6.08 1.49 20.76
N PRO A 69 -5.95 1.34 22.08
CA PRO A 69 -6.99 1.77 23.01
C PRO A 69 -7.03 3.28 23.16
N GLY A 70 -8.21 3.82 23.39
CA GLY A 70 -8.44 5.21 23.77
C GLY A 70 -7.96 5.49 25.21
N TYR A 71 -7.37 6.67 25.43
CA TYR A 71 -6.95 7.07 26.77
C TYR A 71 -8.16 7.38 27.68
N GLY A 72 -8.30 6.60 28.75
CA GLY A 72 -9.39 6.77 29.71
C GLY A 72 -10.80 6.49 29.15
N GLN A 73 -10.92 5.81 28.02
CA GLN A 73 -12.18 5.47 27.36
C GLN A 73 -12.22 3.97 27.02
N PRO A 74 -13.41 3.34 26.99
CA PRO A 74 -13.56 1.93 26.60
C PRO A 74 -13.58 1.73 25.06
N THR A 75 -13.00 2.66 24.32
CA THR A 75 -12.95 2.67 22.85
C THR A 75 -11.59 2.19 22.36
N LYS A 76 -11.57 1.56 21.19
CA LYS A 76 -10.33 1.15 20.52
C LYS A 76 -10.49 1.28 19.01
N ASN A 77 -9.38 1.57 18.35
CA ASN A 77 -9.18 1.41 16.94
C ASN A 77 -8.17 0.28 16.70
N ARG A 78 -7.92 -0.08 15.47
CA ARG A 78 -6.99 -1.16 15.14
C ARG A 78 -5.90 -0.67 14.19
N LEU A 79 -4.72 -1.23 14.34
CA LEU A 79 -3.72 -1.27 13.29
C LEU A 79 -3.78 -2.66 12.68
N ARG A 80 -4.22 -2.73 11.43
CA ARG A 80 -4.49 -3.96 10.68
C ARG A 80 -3.28 -4.26 9.80
N LEU A 81 -2.58 -5.33 10.09
CA LEU A 81 -1.29 -5.65 9.46
C LEU A 81 -1.42 -6.93 8.65
N PHE A 82 -1.25 -6.83 7.35
CA PHE A 82 -1.20 -7.99 6.47
C PHE A 82 0.19 -8.59 6.45
N ASP A 83 0.24 -9.91 6.52
CA ASP A 83 1.45 -10.69 6.41
C ASP A 83 1.32 -11.71 5.28
N LEU A 84 2.44 -12.07 4.67
CA LEU A 84 2.49 -13.12 3.66
C LEU A 84 2.36 -14.48 4.33
N ALA A 85 1.35 -15.27 3.95
CA ALA A 85 1.12 -16.59 4.54
C ALA A 85 2.28 -17.58 4.30
N SER A 86 3.05 -17.38 3.23
CA SER A 86 4.20 -18.19 2.82
C SER A 86 5.55 -17.54 3.10
N VAL A 87 5.61 -16.55 4.00
CA VAL A 87 6.87 -15.88 4.37
C VAL A 87 7.91 -16.89 4.87
N ASP A 88 9.15 -16.67 4.49
CA ASP A 88 10.27 -17.56 4.84
C ASP A 88 11.43 -16.75 5.44
N ASP A 89 11.48 -16.70 6.77
CA ASP A 89 12.57 -16.03 7.51
C ASP A 89 13.94 -16.67 7.26
N GLY A 90 13.97 -17.92 6.79
CA GLY A 90 15.20 -18.61 6.42
C GLY A 90 15.94 -17.96 5.23
N LEU A 91 15.31 -17.08 4.48
CA LEU A 91 15.95 -16.30 3.42
C LEU A 91 16.90 -15.23 3.99
N VAL A 92 16.74 -14.83 5.26
CA VAL A 92 17.52 -13.76 5.88
C VAL A 92 18.70 -14.36 6.66
N PRO A 93 19.96 -14.14 6.20
CA PRO A 93 21.10 -14.52 7.00
C PRO A 93 21.21 -13.59 8.22
N GLY A 94 21.29 -14.15 9.43
CA GLY A 94 21.27 -13.39 10.69
C GLY A 94 22.39 -12.35 10.85
N SER A 95 23.38 -12.33 9.94
CA SER A 95 24.54 -11.41 9.95
C SER A 95 24.49 -10.30 8.89
N SER A 96 23.51 -10.32 7.99
CA SER A 96 23.37 -9.38 6.87
C SER A 96 21.89 -9.10 6.61
N ILE A 97 21.60 -7.93 6.03
CA ILE A 97 20.29 -7.57 5.50
C ILE A 97 20.15 -7.95 4.01
N ASP A 98 21.16 -8.54 3.41
CA ASP A 98 21.09 -9.03 2.04
C ASP A 98 20.40 -10.38 1.98
N PHE A 99 19.45 -10.52 1.08
CA PHE A 99 18.68 -11.74 0.81
C PHE A 99 18.30 -11.80 -0.67
N ASP A 100 17.80 -12.95 -1.11
CA ASP A 100 17.30 -13.10 -2.49
C ASP A 100 15.98 -12.34 -2.66
N LYS A 101 16.04 -11.17 -3.31
CA LYS A 101 14.88 -10.30 -3.57
C LYS A 101 13.97 -10.84 -4.67
N THR A 102 14.35 -11.89 -5.39
CA THR A 102 13.55 -12.47 -6.48
C THR A 102 12.49 -13.45 -5.99
N GLU A 103 12.64 -13.99 -4.78
CA GLU A 103 11.70 -14.93 -4.16
C GLU A 103 10.46 -14.20 -3.58
N ILE A 104 9.76 -13.41 -4.43
CA ILE A 104 8.66 -12.52 -4.02
C ILE A 104 7.60 -13.26 -3.20
N ALA A 105 7.22 -14.47 -3.61
CA ALA A 105 6.23 -15.28 -2.91
C ALA A 105 6.65 -15.71 -1.48
N LYS A 106 7.85 -15.34 -1.02
CA LYS A 106 8.38 -15.68 0.30
C LYS A 106 8.95 -14.48 1.07
N ASN A 107 9.14 -13.33 0.43
CA ASN A 107 9.92 -12.24 1.01
C ASN A 107 9.16 -10.92 1.19
N LEU A 108 7.90 -10.82 0.74
CA LEU A 108 7.13 -9.55 0.73
C LEU A 108 7.04 -8.86 2.10
N THR A 109 6.98 -9.61 3.19
CA THR A 109 6.84 -9.06 4.54
C THR A 109 8.09 -9.24 5.41
N LEU A 110 9.24 -9.59 4.81
CA LEU A 110 10.47 -9.73 5.58
C LEU A 110 10.98 -8.37 6.10
N PHE A 111 11.30 -7.43 5.22
CA PHE A 111 11.90 -6.15 5.60
C PHE A 111 11.01 -4.96 5.29
N LEU A 112 10.90 -4.04 6.24
CA LEU A 112 10.25 -2.73 6.05
C LEU A 112 10.94 -1.91 4.95
N TYR A 113 12.28 -1.90 4.92
CA TYR A 113 13.08 -1.22 3.92
C TYR A 113 14.11 -2.18 3.32
N PRO A 114 13.76 -2.97 2.30
CA PRO A 114 14.74 -3.72 1.54
C PRO A 114 15.70 -2.76 0.83
N ASP A 115 16.92 -3.19 0.59
CA ASP A 115 17.86 -2.42 -0.23
C ASP A 115 17.32 -2.28 -1.66
N ASP A 116 17.04 -1.05 -2.08
CA ASP A 116 16.47 -0.68 -3.39
C ASP A 116 17.49 0.01 -4.31
N SER A 117 18.76 -0.12 -4.00
CA SER A 117 19.85 0.42 -4.84
C SER A 117 19.92 -0.24 -6.22
N ASP A 118 19.42 -1.47 -6.34
CA ASP A 118 19.34 -2.22 -7.59
C ASP A 118 17.90 -2.32 -8.15
N GLU A 119 17.74 -2.87 -9.35
CA GLU A 119 16.44 -3.02 -10.00
C GLU A 119 15.53 -4.01 -9.25
N GLN A 120 16.11 -5.08 -8.69
CA GLN A 120 15.33 -6.11 -7.97
C GLN A 120 14.76 -5.54 -6.67
N GLY A 121 15.52 -4.75 -5.94
CA GLY A 121 15.04 -4.09 -4.73
C GLY A 121 13.95 -3.06 -5.03
N ARG A 122 14.11 -2.26 -6.09
CA ARG A 122 13.05 -1.32 -6.53
C ARG A 122 11.78 -2.07 -6.94
N LEU A 123 11.91 -3.18 -7.64
CA LEU A 123 10.75 -4.00 -8.03
C LEU A 123 10.08 -4.64 -6.80
N LEU A 124 10.86 -5.13 -5.83
CA LEU A 124 10.32 -5.67 -4.57
C LEU A 124 9.50 -4.62 -3.82
N ARG A 125 9.93 -3.35 -3.78
CA ARG A 125 9.13 -2.27 -3.18
C ARG A 125 7.77 -2.12 -3.85
N ILE A 126 7.69 -2.14 -5.18
CA ILE A 126 6.41 -2.06 -5.89
C ILE A 126 5.52 -3.27 -5.54
N TYR A 127 6.09 -4.48 -5.44
CA TYR A 127 5.37 -5.67 -4.99
C TYR A 127 4.83 -5.53 -3.57
N GLN A 128 5.63 -5.00 -2.64
CA GLN A 128 5.21 -4.74 -1.25
C GLN A 128 4.05 -3.74 -1.19
N GLU A 129 4.16 -2.63 -1.90
CA GLU A 129 3.13 -1.59 -1.95
C GLU A 129 1.83 -2.14 -2.55
N TYR A 130 1.91 -2.88 -3.67
CA TYR A 130 0.72 -3.48 -4.26
C TYR A 130 0.11 -4.57 -3.37
N PHE A 131 0.92 -5.41 -2.73
CA PHE A 131 0.42 -6.38 -1.75
C PHE A 131 -0.35 -5.71 -0.62
N MET A 132 0.18 -4.62 -0.07
CA MET A 132 -0.48 -3.85 0.98
C MET A 132 -1.82 -3.29 0.51
N VAL A 133 -1.86 -2.59 -0.61
CA VAL A 133 -3.07 -1.89 -1.05
C VAL A 133 -4.15 -2.84 -1.57
N SER A 134 -3.78 -3.95 -2.20
CA SER A 134 -4.74 -4.95 -2.66
C SER A 134 -5.46 -5.61 -1.47
N ASN A 135 -4.71 -6.00 -0.43
CA ASN A 135 -5.31 -6.50 0.80
C ASN A 135 -6.20 -5.45 1.48
N ALA A 136 -5.74 -4.21 1.57
CA ALA A 136 -6.50 -3.11 2.19
C ALA A 136 -7.81 -2.83 1.44
N ALA A 137 -7.79 -2.82 0.12
CA ALA A 137 -8.96 -2.58 -0.72
C ALA A 137 -9.99 -3.73 -0.60
N GLN A 138 -9.53 -4.98 -0.63
CA GLN A 138 -10.39 -6.15 -0.41
C GLN A 138 -11.05 -6.10 0.97
N LEU A 139 -10.28 -5.85 2.03
CA LEU A 139 -10.78 -5.70 3.39
C LEU A 139 -11.85 -4.60 3.50
N LEU A 140 -11.61 -3.43 2.90
CA LEU A 140 -12.53 -2.31 2.93
C LEU A 140 -13.86 -2.66 2.26
N ILE A 141 -13.83 -3.30 1.10
CA ILE A 141 -15.03 -3.71 0.36
C ILE A 141 -15.79 -4.79 1.14
N ASP A 142 -15.10 -5.81 1.66
CA ASP A 142 -15.72 -6.85 2.46
C ASP A 142 -16.42 -6.29 3.70
N GLU A 143 -15.74 -5.43 4.45
CA GLU A 143 -16.36 -4.80 5.63
C GLU A 143 -17.55 -3.91 5.26
N ALA A 144 -17.52 -3.23 4.11
CA ALA A 144 -18.67 -2.46 3.63
C ALA A 144 -19.86 -3.39 3.32
N ILE A 145 -19.61 -4.51 2.65
CA ILE A 145 -20.64 -5.52 2.33
C ILE A 145 -21.20 -6.14 3.62
N GLU A 146 -20.34 -6.54 4.57
CA GLU A 146 -20.74 -7.10 5.86
C GLU A 146 -21.66 -6.16 6.66
N ARG A 147 -21.43 -4.85 6.55
CA ARG A 147 -22.25 -3.80 7.18
C ARG A 147 -23.53 -3.50 6.41
N GLY A 148 -23.73 -4.12 5.24
CA GLY A 148 -24.89 -3.92 4.37
C GLY A 148 -24.86 -2.62 3.55
N SER A 149 -23.64 -2.05 3.34
CA SER A 149 -23.49 -0.86 2.50
C SER A 149 -23.73 -1.20 1.04
N ASN A 150 -24.32 -0.26 0.30
CA ASN A 150 -24.37 -0.34 -1.15
C ASN A 150 -23.06 0.16 -1.74
N LEU A 151 -22.38 -0.64 -2.55
CA LEU A 151 -21.10 -0.26 -3.13
C LEU A 151 -21.18 0.93 -4.11
N HIS A 152 -22.36 1.19 -4.69
CA HIS A 152 -22.60 2.40 -5.50
C HIS A 152 -22.52 3.70 -4.67
N ASP A 153 -22.77 3.61 -3.36
CA ASP A 153 -22.71 4.71 -2.41
C ASP A 153 -21.52 4.56 -1.44
N LEU A 154 -20.49 3.80 -1.82
CA LEU A 154 -19.37 3.44 -0.94
C LEU A 154 -18.69 4.67 -0.32
N ALA A 155 -18.58 5.77 -1.05
CA ALA A 155 -18.00 7.03 -0.59
C ALA A 155 -18.76 7.68 0.60
N ASP A 156 -20.01 7.31 0.84
CA ASP A 156 -20.77 7.77 1.99
C ASP A 156 -20.45 7.02 3.28
N TYR A 157 -19.79 5.86 3.15
CA TYR A 157 -19.54 4.95 4.28
C TYR A 157 -18.06 4.71 4.57
N ALA A 158 -17.19 4.98 3.62
CA ALA A 158 -15.77 4.71 3.75
C ALA A 158 -14.91 5.85 3.18
N VAL A 159 -13.82 6.17 3.88
CA VAL A 159 -12.79 7.12 3.45
C VAL A 159 -11.44 6.44 3.55
N VAL A 160 -10.62 6.58 2.53
CA VAL A 160 -9.23 6.12 2.51
C VAL A 160 -8.32 7.34 2.61
N GLN A 161 -7.50 7.37 3.66
CA GLN A 161 -6.44 8.38 3.81
C GLN A 161 -5.12 7.79 3.32
N ILE A 162 -4.66 8.24 2.17
CA ILE A 162 -3.33 7.92 1.62
C ILE A 162 -2.27 8.68 2.41
N ASN A 163 -1.38 7.94 3.06
CA ASN A 163 -0.30 8.48 3.87
C ASN A 163 1.01 8.44 3.09
N ASP A 164 1.40 9.56 2.49
CA ASP A 164 2.42 9.68 1.45
C ASP A 164 2.04 8.89 0.17
N THR A 165 2.99 8.66 -0.74
CA THR A 165 2.72 8.04 -2.05
C THR A 165 2.79 6.51 -2.05
N HIS A 166 3.26 5.88 -0.96
CA HIS A 166 3.41 4.43 -0.88
C HIS A 166 2.11 3.65 -1.13
N PRO A 167 0.92 4.09 -0.63
CA PRO A 167 -0.34 3.40 -0.88
C PRO A 167 -1.13 3.93 -2.09
N THR A 168 -0.57 4.76 -2.95
CA THR A 168 -1.28 5.38 -4.09
C THR A 168 -1.99 4.36 -4.99
N MET A 169 -1.42 3.17 -5.17
CA MET A 169 -2.05 2.11 -5.98
C MET A 169 -3.40 1.64 -5.44
N VAL A 170 -3.83 2.08 -4.26
CA VAL A 170 -5.20 1.80 -3.76
C VAL A 170 -6.26 2.42 -4.68
N ILE A 171 -5.95 3.53 -5.35
CA ILE A 171 -6.86 4.19 -6.31
C ILE A 171 -7.22 3.25 -7.46
N PRO A 172 -6.26 2.81 -8.29
CA PRO A 172 -6.57 1.89 -9.38
C PRO A 172 -7.01 0.50 -8.88
N GLU A 173 -6.58 0.04 -7.70
CA GLU A 173 -7.00 -1.25 -7.17
C GLU A 173 -8.48 -1.25 -6.75
N LEU A 174 -8.97 -0.21 -6.07
CA LEU A 174 -10.39 -0.06 -5.77
C LEU A 174 -11.23 -0.01 -7.06
N ILE A 175 -10.78 0.73 -8.06
CA ILE A 175 -11.47 0.78 -9.37
C ILE A 175 -11.49 -0.62 -9.99
N ARG A 176 -10.38 -1.37 -9.96
CA ARG A 176 -10.32 -2.74 -10.47
C ARG A 176 -11.34 -3.65 -9.77
N LEU A 177 -11.33 -3.68 -8.45
CA LEU A 177 -12.24 -4.52 -7.67
C LEU A 177 -13.70 -4.16 -7.92
N LEU A 178 -14.06 -2.87 -7.87
CA LEU A 178 -15.42 -2.41 -8.12
C LEU A 178 -15.91 -2.78 -9.52
N THR A 179 -15.03 -2.72 -10.53
CA THR A 179 -15.41 -3.02 -11.92
C THR A 179 -15.43 -4.52 -12.21
N THR A 180 -14.37 -5.26 -11.82
CA THR A 180 -14.19 -6.65 -12.23
C THR A 180 -14.94 -7.65 -11.35
N GLU A 181 -15.09 -7.35 -10.06
CA GLU A 181 -15.68 -8.27 -9.10
C GLU A 181 -17.11 -7.88 -8.71
N HIS A 182 -17.44 -6.59 -8.77
CA HIS A 182 -18.75 -6.10 -8.37
C HIS A 182 -19.57 -5.50 -9.52
N GLY A 183 -19.05 -5.49 -10.74
CA GLY A 183 -19.79 -5.13 -11.96
C GLY A 183 -20.21 -3.66 -12.03
N ILE A 184 -19.55 -2.77 -11.30
CA ILE A 184 -19.77 -1.32 -11.38
C ILE A 184 -19.09 -0.80 -12.65
N GLU A 185 -19.77 0.06 -13.38
CA GLU A 185 -19.22 0.67 -14.60
C GLU A 185 -17.97 1.51 -14.28
N PHE A 186 -17.01 1.55 -15.20
CA PHE A 186 -15.69 2.15 -14.96
C PHE A 186 -15.78 3.64 -14.55
N ASP A 187 -16.57 4.43 -15.24
CA ASP A 187 -16.70 5.87 -14.95
C ASP A 187 -17.35 6.12 -13.58
N GLU A 188 -18.28 5.24 -13.19
CA GLU A 188 -18.90 5.28 -11.87
C GLU A 188 -17.90 4.87 -10.79
N ALA A 189 -17.12 3.81 -11.00
CA ALA A 189 -16.07 3.39 -10.08
C ALA A 189 -15.02 4.49 -9.87
N VAL A 190 -14.60 5.18 -10.93
CA VAL A 190 -13.71 6.36 -10.84
C VAL A 190 -14.35 7.45 -9.99
N THR A 191 -15.63 7.74 -10.17
CA THR A 191 -16.36 8.76 -9.39
C THR A 191 -16.44 8.40 -7.91
N ILE A 192 -16.74 7.14 -7.60
CA ILE A 192 -16.78 6.62 -6.22
C ILE A 192 -15.42 6.78 -5.56
N VAL A 193 -14.36 6.29 -6.21
CA VAL A 193 -13.00 6.32 -5.65
C VAL A 193 -12.50 7.76 -5.47
N ARG A 194 -12.73 8.63 -6.46
CA ARG A 194 -12.40 10.07 -6.37
C ARG A 194 -13.09 10.76 -5.19
N SER A 195 -14.26 10.28 -4.78
CA SER A 195 -15.04 10.86 -3.67
C SER A 195 -14.66 10.31 -2.29
N MET A 196 -13.90 9.22 -2.22
CA MET A 196 -13.56 8.57 -0.95
C MET A 196 -12.07 8.58 -0.61
N VAL A 197 -11.19 9.02 -1.51
CA VAL A 197 -9.75 9.03 -1.29
C VAL A 197 -9.27 10.42 -0.93
N ALA A 198 -8.47 10.53 0.14
CA ALA A 198 -7.75 11.73 0.52
C ALA A 198 -6.26 11.45 0.60
N TYR A 199 -5.42 12.45 0.34
CA TYR A 199 -3.97 12.30 0.28
C TYR A 199 -3.26 13.29 1.21
N THR A 200 -2.28 12.81 1.96
CA THR A 200 -1.36 13.62 2.74
C THR A 200 0.06 13.41 2.25
N ASN A 201 0.69 14.49 1.76
CA ASN A 201 2.10 14.48 1.38
C ASN A 201 2.98 14.76 2.60
N HIS A 202 3.99 13.91 2.81
CA HIS A 202 5.00 14.06 3.88
C HIS A 202 6.37 14.46 3.34
N THR A 203 6.53 14.52 2.01
CA THR A 203 7.81 14.69 1.32
C THR A 203 7.96 16.10 0.79
N ILE A 204 9.05 16.79 1.18
CA ILE A 204 9.37 18.16 0.70
C ILE A 204 10.26 18.14 -0.57
N LEU A 205 11.08 17.11 -0.74
CA LEU A 205 12.04 17.01 -1.84
C LEU A 205 11.38 16.36 -3.06
N ALA A 206 11.36 17.07 -4.19
CA ALA A 206 10.74 16.58 -5.41
C ALA A 206 11.35 15.25 -5.92
N GLU A 207 12.63 15.02 -5.68
CA GLU A 207 13.32 13.76 -6.01
C GLU A 207 12.90 12.57 -5.16
N ALA A 208 12.31 12.81 -4.00
CA ALA A 208 11.82 11.77 -3.10
C ALA A 208 10.32 11.43 -3.34
N LEU A 209 9.64 12.15 -4.23
CA LEU A 209 8.29 11.77 -4.70
C LEU A 209 8.41 10.52 -5.57
N GLU A 210 7.67 9.48 -5.22
CA GLU A 210 7.76 8.21 -5.92
C GLU A 210 7.34 8.30 -7.38
N LYS A 211 8.17 7.70 -8.22
CA LYS A 211 7.96 7.56 -9.65
C LYS A 211 8.38 6.16 -10.07
N TRP A 212 7.52 5.49 -10.79
CA TRP A 212 7.77 4.14 -11.25
C TRP A 212 7.67 4.02 -12.78
N PRO A 213 8.60 3.31 -13.43
CA PRO A 213 8.40 2.97 -14.83
C PRO A 213 7.10 2.20 -15.03
N LEU A 214 6.30 2.58 -16.02
CA LEU A 214 5.05 1.88 -16.34
C LEU A 214 5.28 0.38 -16.61
N THR A 215 6.44 0.04 -17.18
CA THR A 215 6.85 -1.35 -17.40
C THR A 215 7.01 -2.15 -16.12
N SER A 216 7.50 -1.53 -15.04
CA SER A 216 7.62 -2.16 -13.73
C SER A 216 6.24 -2.41 -13.10
N LEU A 217 5.34 -1.42 -13.18
CA LEU A 217 3.95 -1.57 -12.73
C LEU A 217 3.22 -2.66 -13.54
N LYS A 218 3.43 -2.72 -14.86
CA LYS A 218 2.91 -3.79 -15.72
C LYS A 218 3.41 -5.18 -15.33
N LYS A 219 4.66 -5.28 -14.89
CA LYS A 219 5.22 -6.56 -14.42
C LYS A 219 4.58 -7.00 -13.10
N VAL A 220 4.31 -6.05 -12.20
CA VAL A 220 3.68 -6.34 -10.90
C VAL A 220 2.20 -6.68 -11.08
N SER A 221 1.45 -5.83 -11.78
CA SER A 221 0.03 -6.05 -12.06
C SER A 221 -0.36 -5.39 -13.39
N PRO A 222 -0.53 -6.18 -14.47
CA PRO A 222 -0.98 -5.65 -15.75
C PRO A 222 -2.31 -4.90 -15.66
N ALA A 223 -3.26 -5.43 -14.88
CA ALA A 223 -4.59 -4.84 -14.73
C ALA A 223 -4.54 -3.44 -14.10
N ILE A 224 -3.69 -3.24 -13.08
CA ILE A 224 -3.48 -1.93 -12.46
C ILE A 224 -2.83 -0.95 -13.43
N ALA A 225 -1.82 -1.40 -14.18
CA ALA A 225 -1.16 -0.56 -15.16
C ALA A 225 -2.12 -0.09 -16.28
N ASP A 226 -3.01 -0.95 -16.74
CA ASP A 226 -4.03 -0.60 -17.73
C ASP A 226 -5.05 0.41 -17.20
N ILE A 227 -5.41 0.31 -15.91
CA ILE A 227 -6.25 1.32 -15.25
C ILE A 227 -5.49 2.64 -15.11
N ILE A 228 -4.23 2.65 -14.70
CA ILE A 228 -3.40 3.86 -14.59
C ILE A 228 -3.33 4.60 -15.94
N VAL A 229 -3.20 3.87 -17.06
CA VAL A 229 -3.23 4.48 -18.40
C VAL A 229 -4.56 5.20 -18.65
N LYS A 230 -5.69 4.58 -18.31
CA LYS A 230 -7.01 5.22 -18.46
C LYS A 230 -7.18 6.44 -17.53
N LEU A 231 -6.64 6.38 -16.31
CA LEU A 231 -6.66 7.50 -15.38
C LEU A 231 -5.81 8.68 -15.91
N ASP A 232 -4.67 8.39 -16.54
CA ASP A 232 -3.84 9.39 -17.19
C ASP A 232 -4.56 10.06 -18.38
N GLU A 233 -5.31 9.29 -19.19
CA GLU A 233 -6.15 9.81 -20.25
C GLU A 233 -7.22 10.78 -19.72
N ILE A 234 -7.87 10.45 -18.60
CA ILE A 234 -8.85 11.32 -17.94
C ILE A 234 -8.15 12.60 -17.44
N ALA A 235 -7.02 12.48 -16.74
CA ALA A 235 -6.29 13.62 -16.21
C ALA A 235 -5.84 14.58 -17.34
N LYS A 236 -5.33 14.05 -18.46
CA LYS A 236 -4.95 14.82 -19.64
C LYS A 236 -6.14 15.47 -20.34
N ALA A 237 -7.32 14.86 -20.32
CA ALA A 237 -8.54 15.47 -20.88
C ALA A 237 -9.08 16.60 -19.99
N GLU A 238 -8.89 16.53 -18.68
CA GLU A 238 -9.30 17.56 -17.73
C GLU A 238 -8.31 18.74 -17.67
N HIS A 239 -7.01 18.50 -17.94
CA HIS A 239 -5.93 19.48 -17.77
C HIS A 239 -4.96 19.46 -18.97
N ASP A 240 -4.95 20.53 -19.76
CA ASP A 240 -4.04 20.71 -20.90
C ASP A 240 -2.65 21.24 -20.45
N ASP A 241 -2.01 20.54 -19.52
CA ASP A 241 -0.67 20.84 -19.04
C ASP A 241 0.12 19.55 -18.84
N PRO A 242 1.15 19.28 -19.67
CA PRO A 242 1.92 18.03 -19.57
C PRO A 242 2.68 17.86 -18.24
N ARG A 243 2.88 18.95 -17.46
CA ARG A 243 3.57 18.88 -16.16
C ARG A 243 2.74 18.20 -15.08
N VAL A 244 1.42 18.08 -15.27
CA VAL A 244 0.51 17.44 -14.33
C VAL A 244 0.03 16.07 -14.79
N ALA A 245 0.51 15.58 -15.94
CA ALA A 245 0.23 14.24 -16.42
C ALA A 245 0.65 13.18 -15.40
N ILE A 246 -0.13 12.11 -15.28
CA ILE A 246 0.23 10.97 -14.42
C ILE A 246 1.37 10.18 -15.07
N ILE A 247 1.31 9.99 -16.39
CA ILE A 247 2.38 9.33 -17.15
C ILE A 247 3.07 10.39 -18.01
N ASP A 248 4.37 10.55 -17.79
CA ASP A 248 5.18 11.50 -18.53
C ASP A 248 5.66 10.95 -19.89
N GLU A 249 6.40 11.76 -20.65
CA GLU A 249 6.92 11.44 -21.99
C GLU A 249 7.96 10.29 -22.00
N TYR A 250 8.42 9.86 -20.82
CA TYR A 250 9.38 8.76 -20.63
C TYR A 250 8.71 7.48 -20.12
N ASP A 251 7.39 7.37 -20.20
CA ASP A 251 6.60 6.28 -19.63
C ASP A 251 6.82 6.09 -18.11
N THR A 252 7.04 7.18 -17.39
CA THR A 252 7.19 7.18 -15.94
C THR A 252 5.90 7.64 -15.27
N VAL A 253 5.40 6.84 -14.35
CA VAL A 253 4.18 7.10 -13.56
C VAL A 253 4.55 7.92 -12.33
N HIS A 254 3.95 9.10 -12.19
CA HIS A 254 4.08 9.99 -11.05
C HIS A 254 2.98 9.71 -10.03
N MET A 255 3.32 9.03 -8.94
CA MET A 255 2.33 8.57 -7.96
C MET A 255 1.55 9.74 -7.33
N ALA A 256 2.24 10.79 -6.90
CA ALA A 256 1.59 11.97 -6.32
C ALA A 256 0.62 12.69 -7.30
N HIS A 257 0.87 12.66 -8.60
CA HIS A 257 -0.06 13.23 -9.56
C HIS A 257 -1.38 12.46 -9.58
N MET A 258 -1.33 11.13 -9.48
CA MET A 258 -2.53 10.30 -9.40
C MET A 258 -3.33 10.62 -8.14
N ASP A 259 -2.67 10.75 -6.98
CA ASP A 259 -3.32 11.14 -5.72
C ASP A 259 -4.00 12.51 -5.82
N ILE A 260 -3.37 13.48 -6.48
CA ILE A 260 -3.90 14.84 -6.64
C ILE A 260 -5.10 14.85 -7.58
N HIS A 261 -5.06 14.12 -8.69
CA HIS A 261 -6.17 14.07 -9.65
C HIS A 261 -7.38 13.32 -9.13
N PHE A 262 -7.16 12.27 -8.34
CA PHE A 262 -8.21 11.34 -7.91
C PHE A 262 -8.48 11.34 -6.40
N GLY A 263 -7.97 12.33 -5.67
CA GLY A 263 -8.31 12.58 -4.27
C GLY A 263 -9.30 13.74 -4.12
N PHE A 264 -10.28 13.61 -3.20
CA PHE A 264 -11.20 14.73 -2.89
C PHE A 264 -10.58 15.76 -1.95
N SER A 265 -9.51 15.42 -1.25
CA SER A 265 -8.82 16.30 -0.31
C SER A 265 -7.32 16.01 -0.29
N ILE A 266 -6.53 17.06 -0.44
CA ILE A 266 -5.07 16.97 -0.47
C ILE A 266 -4.49 17.95 0.55
N ASN A 267 -3.53 17.49 1.36
CA ASN A 267 -2.76 18.35 2.26
C ASN A 267 -1.29 17.96 2.31
N GLY A 268 -0.43 18.90 2.73
CA GLY A 268 0.98 18.68 3.01
C GLY A 268 1.30 18.83 4.49
N VAL A 269 2.22 18.03 5.00
CA VAL A 269 2.79 18.12 6.34
C VAL A 269 4.10 18.90 6.31
N ALA A 270 4.94 18.62 5.34
CA ALA A 270 6.18 19.36 5.09
C ALA A 270 5.86 20.66 4.34
N ALA A 271 6.31 21.80 4.89
CA ALA A 271 6.11 23.13 4.32
C ALA A 271 7.46 23.78 3.97
#